data_12a94eb52d22a6c023d31667788b7c18
#
_entry.id   12a94eb52d22a6c023d31667788b7c18
#
_cell.length_a   1.000
_cell.length_b   1.000
_cell.length_c   1.000
_cell.angle_alpha   90.00
_cell.angle_beta   90.00
_cell.angle_gamma   90.00
#
_symmetry.space_group_name_H-M   'P 1'
#
loop_
_entity.id
_entity.type
_entity.pdbx_description
1 polymer ?
#
loop_
_entity_poly.entity_id
_entity_poly.type
_entity_poly.pdbx_seq_one_letter_code
_entity_poly.pdbx_strand_id
1 'polypeptide(L)'
;MSESNRFAFIGKVFAKKQVDATEAEEYEQDLIDSVEDFSETITREVMIPRIDIATITAESNLDSAMTMFLHSGYSRLPVTGKNTDDIVGILYLKDVAKILHETPKLMFEKSAEALARSAIFIPESKPLKDLLQDMQKSSTHIAIVIDEYGGVAGLVTMEDVIEELVGDIADEYDKEVPDVEKLAGDLYRVNARFSLFELGELLELELEDDDVDSVGGWLTKSLGALPKLGDQIVISGLELTADRVEGRAKRLVTVLVRVLAEPDPEELSTDE
;
A
#
# COMPACT_ATOMS: atom_id res chain seq x y z
N MET A 1 21.84 -2.34 47.92
CA MET A 1 21.17 -1.66 46.79
C MET A 1 20.35 -0.52 47.37
N SER A 2 20.71 0.73 47.06
CA SER A 2 20.17 1.90 47.71
C SER A 2 18.74 2.23 47.21
N GLU A 3 17.92 2.77 48.12
CA GLU A 3 16.52 3.15 47.83
C GLU A 3 16.39 4.11 46.63
N SER A 4 17.42 4.89 46.34
CA SER A 4 17.49 5.78 45.18
C SER A 4 17.30 5.07 43.83
N ASN A 5 17.74 3.80 43.70
CA ASN A 5 17.64 3.04 42.43
C ASN A 5 16.23 2.45 42.22
N ARG A 6 15.45 2.28 43.31
CA ARG A 6 14.05 1.79 43.22
C ARG A 6 13.10 2.88 42.73
N PHE A 7 13.30 4.12 43.16
CA PHE A 7 12.46 5.25 42.69
C PHE A 7 12.73 5.62 41.23
N ALA A 8 13.97 5.50 40.76
CA ALA A 8 14.30 5.73 39.36
C ALA A 8 13.70 4.64 38.44
N PHE A 9 13.62 3.39 38.91
CA PHE A 9 13.00 2.30 38.18
C PHE A 9 11.47 2.43 38.11
N ILE A 10 10.83 2.82 39.22
CA ILE A 10 9.39 3.06 39.29
C ILE A 10 9.00 4.24 38.40
N GLY A 11 9.78 5.35 38.42
CA GLY A 11 9.56 6.49 37.54
C GLY A 11 9.62 6.14 36.05
N LYS A 12 10.57 5.27 35.63
CA LYS A 12 10.66 4.79 34.26
C LYS A 12 9.49 3.87 33.83
N VAL A 13 9.01 3.02 34.76
CA VAL A 13 7.85 2.16 34.49
C VAL A 13 6.57 2.97 34.37
N PHE A 14 6.38 3.99 35.22
CA PHE A 14 5.22 4.87 35.12
C PHE A 14 5.29 5.80 33.90
N ALA A 15 6.45 6.30 33.50
CA ALA A 15 6.62 7.08 32.28
C ALA A 15 6.31 6.23 31.03
N LYS A 16 6.84 4.98 30.98
CA LYS A 16 6.51 4.04 29.90
C LYS A 16 5.01 3.71 29.82
N LYS A 17 4.35 3.54 30.98
CA LYS A 17 2.91 3.26 31.03
C LYS A 17 2.06 4.47 30.60
N GLN A 18 2.55 5.70 30.77
CA GLN A 18 1.86 6.92 30.36
C GLN A 18 2.00 7.18 28.85
N VAL A 19 3.15 6.83 28.25
CA VAL A 19 3.37 6.86 26.79
C VAL A 19 2.46 5.84 26.10
N ASP A 20 2.43 4.57 26.61
CA ASP A 20 1.55 3.53 26.09
C ASP A 20 0.03 3.90 26.19
N ALA A 21 -0.36 4.74 27.16
CA ALA A 21 -1.76 5.19 27.30
C ALA A 21 -2.12 6.28 26.29
N THR A 22 -1.21 7.20 25.99
CA THR A 22 -1.42 8.28 25.01
C THR A 22 -1.48 7.71 23.59
N GLU A 23 -0.61 6.78 23.23
CA GLU A 23 -0.63 6.07 21.95
C GLU A 23 -1.93 5.27 21.77
N ALA A 24 -2.45 4.66 22.85
CA ALA A 24 -3.73 3.96 22.81
C ALA A 24 -4.92 4.91 22.61
N GLU A 25 -4.91 6.09 23.22
CA GLU A 25 -5.95 7.11 23.07
C GLU A 25 -5.92 7.72 21.65
N GLU A 26 -4.75 7.95 21.07
CA GLU A 26 -4.58 8.42 19.69
C GLU A 26 -5.09 7.36 18.70
N TYR A 27 -4.72 6.09 18.88
CA TYR A 27 -5.20 5.00 18.05
C TYR A 27 -6.73 4.80 18.12
N GLU A 28 -7.34 4.95 19.32
CA GLU A 28 -8.80 4.92 19.46
C GLU A 28 -9.47 6.07 18.69
N GLN A 29 -8.88 7.27 18.71
CA GLN A 29 -9.42 8.41 17.97
C GLN A 29 -9.30 8.21 16.46
N ASP A 30 -8.15 7.75 15.97
CA ASP A 30 -7.92 7.45 14.56
C ASP A 30 -8.92 6.39 14.05
N LEU A 31 -9.23 5.37 14.86
CA LEU A 31 -10.26 4.39 14.52
C LEU A 31 -11.66 4.99 14.44
N ILE A 32 -12.00 5.91 15.34
CA ILE A 32 -13.32 6.58 15.33
C ILE A 32 -13.45 7.42 14.06
N ASP A 33 -12.42 8.19 13.73
CA ASP A 33 -12.38 9.04 12.54
C ASP A 33 -12.45 8.18 11.26
N SER A 34 -11.72 7.05 11.20
CA SER A 34 -11.80 6.09 10.09
C SER A 34 -13.19 5.48 9.91
N VAL A 35 -13.92 5.22 11.00
CA VAL A 35 -15.31 4.70 10.93
C VAL A 35 -16.28 5.76 10.39
N GLU A 36 -16.08 7.03 10.74
CA GLU A 36 -16.90 8.14 10.21
C GLU A 36 -16.64 8.29 8.70
N ASP A 37 -15.39 8.38 8.26
CA ASP A 37 -14.99 8.48 6.86
C ASP A 37 -15.50 7.28 6.04
N PHE A 38 -15.30 6.05 6.55
CA PHE A 38 -15.81 4.82 5.91
C PHE A 38 -17.32 4.86 5.65
N SER A 39 -18.09 5.51 6.54
CA SER A 39 -19.55 5.57 6.39
C SER A 39 -20.01 6.45 5.23
N GLU A 40 -19.18 7.39 4.80
CA GLU A 40 -19.41 8.33 3.70
C GLU A 40 -18.74 7.89 2.39
N THR A 41 -17.68 7.06 2.47
CA THR A 41 -16.92 6.57 1.32
C THR A 41 -17.74 5.66 0.41
N ILE A 42 -17.58 5.82 -0.90
CA ILE A 42 -18.24 5.00 -1.93
C ILE A 42 -17.21 4.09 -2.63
N THR A 43 -17.71 3.03 -3.26
CA THR A 43 -16.90 1.98 -3.91
C THR A 43 -15.89 2.54 -4.94
N ARG A 44 -16.23 3.61 -5.66
CA ARG A 44 -15.34 4.25 -6.65
C ARG A 44 -14.03 4.70 -6.05
N GLU A 45 -14.02 5.13 -4.81
CA GLU A 45 -12.86 5.73 -4.15
C GLU A 45 -11.80 4.69 -3.78
N VAL A 46 -12.25 3.44 -3.54
CA VAL A 46 -11.37 2.34 -3.09
C VAL A 46 -11.19 1.23 -4.14
N MET A 47 -11.93 1.25 -5.25
CA MET A 47 -11.82 0.22 -6.28
C MET A 47 -10.46 0.26 -6.98
N ILE A 48 -9.99 -0.91 -7.45
CA ILE A 48 -8.92 -1.01 -8.42
C ILE A 48 -9.51 -0.57 -9.77
N PRO A 49 -8.98 0.48 -10.43
CA PRO A 49 -9.44 0.92 -11.72
C PRO A 49 -9.30 -0.17 -12.79
N ARG A 50 -10.19 -0.16 -13.77
CA ARG A 50 -10.23 -1.14 -14.87
C ARG A 50 -8.88 -1.40 -15.54
N ILE A 51 -8.09 -0.36 -15.75
CA ILE A 51 -6.79 -0.43 -16.43
C ILE A 51 -5.74 -1.22 -15.65
N ASP A 52 -5.92 -1.34 -14.34
CA ASP A 52 -5.00 -2.03 -13.43
C ASP A 52 -5.47 -3.46 -13.08
N ILE A 53 -6.63 -3.89 -13.59
CA ILE A 53 -7.17 -5.22 -13.30
C ILE A 53 -6.40 -6.27 -14.12
N ALA A 54 -5.78 -7.22 -13.42
CA ALA A 54 -5.27 -8.42 -14.05
C ALA A 54 -6.43 -9.38 -14.37
N THR A 55 -6.60 -9.74 -15.64
CA THR A 55 -7.68 -10.61 -16.12
C THR A 55 -7.12 -11.78 -16.91
N ILE A 56 -7.91 -12.85 -17.06
CA ILE A 56 -7.60 -13.97 -17.94
C ILE A 56 -8.76 -14.18 -18.92
N THR A 57 -8.46 -14.56 -20.17
CA THR A 57 -9.52 -14.82 -21.15
C THR A 57 -10.24 -16.15 -20.89
N ALA A 58 -11.53 -16.21 -21.20
CA ALA A 58 -12.38 -17.37 -21.02
C ALA A 58 -11.84 -18.65 -21.68
N GLU A 59 -11.20 -18.48 -22.85
CA GLU A 59 -10.64 -19.58 -23.64
C GLU A 59 -9.27 -20.07 -23.13
N SER A 60 -8.59 -19.31 -22.28
CA SER A 60 -7.28 -19.70 -21.71
C SER A 60 -7.40 -21.03 -20.96
N ASN A 61 -6.42 -21.92 -21.12
CA ASN A 61 -6.38 -23.15 -20.37
C ASN A 61 -5.93 -22.90 -18.90
N LEU A 62 -6.16 -23.89 -18.03
CA LEU A 62 -5.86 -23.75 -16.61
C LEU A 62 -4.34 -23.66 -16.31
N ASP A 63 -3.49 -24.16 -17.20
CA ASP A 63 -2.02 -24.06 -17.07
C ASP A 63 -1.56 -22.60 -17.24
N SER A 64 -2.10 -21.92 -18.26
CA SER A 64 -1.88 -20.47 -18.43
C SER A 64 -2.44 -19.67 -17.25
N ALA A 65 -3.59 -20.08 -16.73
CA ALA A 65 -4.17 -19.46 -15.53
C ALA A 65 -3.27 -19.62 -14.30
N MET A 66 -2.72 -20.83 -14.07
CA MET A 66 -1.79 -21.09 -12.98
C MET A 66 -0.53 -20.22 -13.11
N THR A 67 0.02 -20.14 -14.31
CA THR A 67 1.18 -19.27 -14.58
C THR A 67 0.88 -17.81 -14.22
N MET A 68 -0.31 -17.32 -14.58
CA MET A 68 -0.73 -15.96 -14.25
C MET A 68 -0.90 -15.73 -12.74
N PHE A 69 -1.51 -16.68 -12.02
CA PHE A 69 -1.61 -16.63 -10.57
C PHE A 69 -0.24 -16.55 -9.88
N LEU A 70 0.72 -17.38 -10.34
CA LEU A 70 2.07 -17.41 -9.78
C LEU A 70 2.85 -16.12 -10.04
N HIS A 71 2.66 -15.47 -11.19
CA HIS A 71 3.33 -14.20 -11.51
C HIS A 71 2.70 -13.00 -10.80
N SER A 72 1.36 -12.98 -10.71
CA SER A 72 0.65 -11.84 -10.12
C SER A 72 0.57 -11.91 -8.59
N GLY A 73 0.69 -13.10 -8.00
CA GLY A 73 0.47 -13.33 -6.56
C GLY A 73 -1.01 -13.27 -6.15
N TYR A 74 -1.93 -13.06 -7.08
CA TYR A 74 -3.35 -12.96 -6.76
C TYR A 74 -3.98 -14.33 -6.47
N SER A 75 -5.00 -14.35 -5.61
CA SER A 75 -5.79 -15.55 -5.31
C SER A 75 -7.03 -15.69 -6.20
N ARG A 76 -7.42 -14.62 -6.90
CA ARG A 76 -8.63 -14.55 -7.73
C ARG A 76 -8.35 -13.70 -8.96
N LEU A 77 -8.81 -14.16 -10.13
CA LEU A 77 -8.70 -13.42 -11.39
C LEU A 77 -10.07 -13.34 -12.07
N PRO A 78 -10.52 -12.15 -12.49
CA PRO A 78 -11.66 -12.02 -13.37
C PRO A 78 -11.39 -12.72 -14.70
N VAL A 79 -12.40 -13.43 -15.20
CA VAL A 79 -12.37 -14.11 -16.50
C VAL A 79 -13.13 -13.26 -17.51
N THR A 80 -12.46 -12.83 -18.57
CA THR A 80 -13.04 -12.00 -19.63
C THR A 80 -13.50 -12.86 -20.81
N GLY A 81 -14.68 -12.54 -21.34
CA GLY A 81 -15.20 -13.14 -22.57
C GLY A 81 -14.67 -12.46 -23.82
N LYS A 82 -15.56 -11.86 -24.63
CA LYS A 82 -15.21 -11.26 -25.92
C LYS A 82 -14.40 -9.98 -25.84
N ASN A 83 -14.54 -9.26 -24.78
CA ASN A 83 -13.81 -8.00 -24.49
C ASN A 83 -13.60 -7.83 -22.99
N THR A 84 -12.91 -6.78 -22.60
CA THR A 84 -12.57 -6.50 -21.20
C THR A 84 -13.76 -6.08 -20.34
N ASP A 85 -14.89 -5.70 -20.93
CA ASP A 85 -16.15 -5.38 -20.21
C ASP A 85 -17.03 -6.62 -20.02
N ASP A 86 -16.75 -7.69 -20.75
CA ASP A 86 -17.50 -8.94 -20.70
C ASP A 86 -16.88 -9.88 -19.65
N ILE A 87 -17.19 -9.66 -18.38
CA ILE A 87 -16.71 -10.52 -17.29
C ILE A 87 -17.67 -11.72 -17.16
N VAL A 88 -17.19 -12.90 -17.52
CA VAL A 88 -17.99 -14.15 -17.48
C VAL A 88 -17.92 -14.84 -16.11
N GLY A 89 -16.96 -14.47 -15.26
CA GLY A 89 -16.85 -15.03 -13.91
C GLY A 89 -15.52 -14.70 -13.23
N ILE A 90 -15.30 -15.32 -12.08
CA ILE A 90 -14.07 -15.21 -11.29
C ILE A 90 -13.41 -16.58 -11.16
N LEU A 91 -12.17 -16.69 -11.58
CA LEU A 91 -11.36 -17.89 -11.39
C LEU A 91 -10.61 -17.81 -10.06
N TYR A 92 -10.58 -18.92 -9.33
CA TYR A 92 -9.93 -19.02 -8.03
C TYR A 92 -8.69 -19.89 -8.11
N LEU A 93 -7.55 -19.40 -7.61
CA LEU A 93 -6.30 -20.18 -7.52
C LEU A 93 -6.51 -21.55 -6.86
N LYS A 94 -7.26 -21.61 -5.76
CA LYS A 94 -7.53 -22.86 -5.02
C LYS A 94 -8.24 -23.92 -5.87
N ASP A 95 -9.12 -23.50 -6.80
CA ASP A 95 -9.85 -24.44 -7.64
C ASP A 95 -8.94 -24.96 -8.77
N VAL A 96 -8.08 -24.09 -9.33
CA VAL A 96 -7.05 -24.50 -10.30
C VAL A 96 -6.02 -25.42 -9.67
N ALA A 97 -5.53 -25.10 -8.46
CA ALA A 97 -4.59 -25.93 -7.71
C ALA A 97 -5.18 -27.31 -7.37
N LYS A 98 -6.48 -27.38 -7.10
CA LYS A 98 -7.17 -28.65 -6.89
C LYS A 98 -7.16 -29.51 -8.15
N ILE A 99 -7.45 -28.95 -9.32
CA ILE A 99 -7.37 -29.67 -10.62
C ILE A 99 -5.95 -30.13 -10.89
N LEU A 100 -4.95 -29.27 -10.66
CA LEU A 100 -3.54 -29.63 -10.82
C LEU A 100 -3.16 -30.85 -9.97
N HIS A 101 -3.64 -30.92 -8.74
CA HIS A 101 -3.34 -32.01 -7.82
C HIS A 101 -4.10 -33.31 -8.15
N GLU A 102 -5.41 -33.23 -8.42
CA GLU A 102 -6.28 -34.40 -8.59
C GLU A 102 -6.22 -34.96 -10.00
N THR A 103 -6.13 -34.09 -11.02
CA THR A 103 -6.25 -34.49 -12.43
C THR A 103 -5.40 -33.58 -13.34
N PRO A 104 -4.05 -33.64 -13.27
CA PRO A 104 -3.15 -32.71 -13.96
C PRO A 104 -3.39 -32.58 -15.47
N LYS A 105 -3.86 -33.61 -16.13
CA LYS A 105 -4.15 -33.58 -17.58
C LYS A 105 -5.21 -32.54 -17.95
N LEU A 106 -6.18 -32.31 -17.06
CA LEU A 106 -7.24 -31.31 -17.27
C LEU A 106 -6.73 -29.86 -17.27
N MET A 107 -5.50 -29.61 -16.83
CA MET A 107 -4.88 -28.26 -16.88
C MET A 107 -4.80 -27.73 -18.33
N PHE A 108 -4.59 -28.62 -19.29
CA PHE A 108 -4.47 -28.28 -20.72
C PHE A 108 -5.79 -28.44 -21.50
N GLU A 109 -6.75 -29.18 -20.96
CA GLU A 109 -8.01 -29.50 -21.64
C GLU A 109 -9.16 -28.58 -21.24
N LYS A 110 -9.15 -28.05 -19.97
CA LYS A 110 -10.20 -27.18 -19.47
C LYS A 110 -9.84 -25.72 -19.67
N SER A 111 -10.84 -24.93 -20.06
CA SER A 111 -10.74 -23.46 -20.12
C SER A 111 -10.96 -22.82 -18.74
N ALA A 112 -10.49 -21.57 -18.59
CA ALA A 112 -10.72 -20.75 -17.40
C ALA A 112 -12.22 -20.57 -17.14
N GLU A 113 -13.04 -20.35 -18.18
CA GLU A 113 -14.49 -20.22 -18.06
C GLU A 113 -15.14 -21.45 -17.44
N ALA A 114 -14.69 -22.66 -17.83
CA ALA A 114 -15.28 -23.92 -17.33
C ALA A 114 -15.11 -24.11 -15.80
N LEU A 115 -14.18 -23.36 -15.16
CA LEU A 115 -13.92 -23.42 -13.74
C LEU A 115 -14.28 -22.12 -13.03
N ALA A 116 -14.60 -21.05 -13.75
CA ALA A 116 -14.97 -19.77 -13.21
C ALA A 116 -16.28 -19.85 -12.41
N ARG A 117 -16.32 -19.15 -11.30
CA ARG A 117 -17.53 -18.95 -10.49
C ARG A 117 -18.21 -17.66 -10.91
N SER A 118 -19.54 -17.55 -10.69
CA SER A 118 -20.29 -16.34 -10.98
C SER A 118 -19.67 -15.11 -10.29
N ALA A 119 -19.52 -14.03 -11.04
CA ALA A 119 -19.11 -12.73 -10.51
C ALA A 119 -20.30 -12.00 -9.87
N ILE A 120 -20.02 -11.17 -8.86
CA ILE A 120 -20.98 -10.19 -8.33
C ILE A 120 -20.65 -8.85 -8.96
N PHE A 121 -21.70 -8.17 -9.45
CA PHE A 121 -21.60 -6.84 -10.04
C PHE A 121 -22.25 -5.82 -9.13
N ILE A 122 -21.58 -4.69 -8.90
CA ILE A 122 -22.07 -3.61 -8.04
C ILE A 122 -21.86 -2.25 -8.72
N PRO A 123 -22.71 -1.25 -8.50
CA PRO A 123 -22.48 0.09 -9.02
C PRO A 123 -21.35 0.79 -8.26
N GLU A 124 -20.60 1.63 -8.94
CA GLU A 124 -19.47 2.39 -8.38
C GLU A 124 -19.89 3.39 -7.27
N SER A 125 -21.17 3.82 -7.26
CA SER A 125 -21.74 4.71 -6.24
C SER A 125 -22.19 3.99 -4.96
N LYS A 126 -22.02 2.66 -4.86
CA LYS A 126 -22.44 1.90 -3.69
C LYS A 126 -21.62 2.29 -2.46
N PRO A 127 -22.28 2.64 -1.30
CA PRO A 127 -21.57 2.91 -0.06
C PRO A 127 -20.77 1.68 0.43
N LEU A 128 -19.55 1.90 0.94
CA LEU A 128 -18.68 0.80 1.39
C LEU A 128 -19.28 -0.02 2.52
N LYS A 129 -20.00 0.62 3.45
CA LYS A 129 -20.70 -0.08 4.54
C LYS A 129 -21.73 -1.11 4.03
N ASP A 130 -22.45 -0.76 2.96
CA ASP A 130 -23.46 -1.64 2.36
C ASP A 130 -22.77 -2.76 1.57
N LEU A 131 -21.69 -2.42 0.87
CA LEU A 131 -20.86 -3.39 0.17
C LEU A 131 -20.28 -4.43 1.12
N LEU A 132 -19.70 -4.01 2.24
CA LEU A 132 -19.13 -4.90 3.25
C LEU A 132 -20.19 -5.89 3.77
N GLN A 133 -21.38 -5.40 4.09
CA GLN A 133 -22.49 -6.25 4.53
C GLN A 133 -22.89 -7.28 3.47
N ASP A 134 -22.97 -6.87 2.20
CA ASP A 134 -23.36 -7.76 1.12
C ASP A 134 -22.29 -8.81 0.84
N MET A 135 -21.01 -8.43 0.88
CA MET A 135 -19.89 -9.35 0.75
C MET A 135 -19.86 -10.38 1.89
N GLN A 136 -20.12 -9.94 3.13
CA GLN A 136 -20.22 -10.84 4.27
C GLN A 136 -21.40 -11.83 4.14
N LYS A 137 -22.59 -11.35 3.79
CA LYS A 137 -23.78 -12.20 3.61
C LYS A 137 -23.62 -13.23 2.51
N SER A 138 -22.98 -12.84 1.40
CA SER A 138 -22.75 -13.72 0.24
C SER A 138 -21.48 -14.57 0.37
N SER A 139 -20.66 -14.37 1.42
CA SER A 139 -19.33 -14.98 1.58
C SER A 139 -18.45 -14.76 0.35
N THR A 140 -18.53 -13.57 -0.24
CA THR A 140 -17.80 -13.17 -1.44
C THR A 140 -16.71 -12.18 -1.06
N HIS A 141 -15.51 -12.36 -1.59
CA HIS A 141 -14.33 -11.55 -1.30
C HIS A 141 -13.91 -10.65 -2.48
N ILE A 142 -14.67 -10.63 -3.57
CA ILE A 142 -14.38 -9.86 -4.77
C ILE A 142 -15.68 -9.49 -5.49
N ALA A 143 -15.79 -8.25 -5.93
CA ALA A 143 -16.90 -7.77 -6.74
C ALA A 143 -16.38 -6.96 -7.93
N ILE A 144 -17.09 -7.05 -9.05
CA ILE A 144 -16.84 -6.24 -10.24
C ILE A 144 -17.66 -4.96 -10.11
N VAL A 145 -17.01 -3.83 -10.30
CA VAL A 145 -17.64 -2.51 -10.23
C VAL A 145 -18.05 -2.08 -11.63
N ILE A 146 -19.29 -1.64 -11.79
CA ILE A 146 -19.84 -1.17 -13.05
C ILE A 146 -20.20 0.33 -13.00
N ASP A 147 -19.98 0.99 -14.13
CA ASP A 147 -20.38 2.38 -14.35
C ASP A 147 -21.87 2.53 -14.71
N GLU A 148 -22.33 3.77 -14.92
CA GLU A 148 -23.72 4.10 -15.26
C GLU A 148 -24.15 3.58 -16.65
N TYR A 149 -23.19 3.22 -17.48
CA TYR A 149 -23.41 2.68 -18.84
C TYR A 149 -23.37 1.16 -18.88
N GLY A 150 -23.09 0.51 -17.75
CA GLY A 150 -22.95 -0.94 -17.64
C GLY A 150 -21.57 -1.48 -18.07
N GLY A 151 -20.60 -0.61 -18.27
CA GLY A 151 -19.20 -0.97 -18.49
C GLY A 151 -18.49 -1.32 -17.18
N VAL A 152 -17.39 -2.07 -17.26
CA VAL A 152 -16.54 -2.35 -16.09
C VAL A 152 -15.74 -1.10 -15.75
N ALA A 153 -16.03 -0.49 -14.59
CA ALA A 153 -15.27 0.62 -14.03
C ALA A 153 -14.04 0.16 -13.25
N GLY A 154 -14.17 -0.97 -12.54
CA GLY A 154 -13.12 -1.48 -11.69
C GLY A 154 -13.46 -2.81 -11.05
N LEU A 155 -12.68 -3.16 -10.03
CA LEU A 155 -12.97 -4.26 -9.12
C LEU A 155 -12.64 -3.84 -7.69
N VAL A 156 -13.31 -4.44 -6.71
CA VAL A 156 -13.06 -4.23 -5.30
C VAL A 156 -13.01 -5.57 -4.57
N THR A 157 -12.11 -5.69 -3.60
CA THR A 157 -12.02 -6.87 -2.75
C THR A 157 -12.47 -6.55 -1.32
N MET A 158 -12.77 -7.57 -0.52
CA MET A 158 -13.10 -7.40 0.89
C MET A 158 -11.91 -6.83 1.66
N GLU A 159 -10.72 -7.20 1.25
CA GLU A 159 -9.47 -6.71 1.79
C GLU A 159 -9.35 -5.18 1.63
N ASP A 160 -9.69 -4.63 0.45
CA ASP A 160 -9.70 -3.17 0.19
C ASP A 160 -10.71 -2.45 1.08
N VAL A 161 -11.90 -3.04 1.24
CA VAL A 161 -12.97 -2.46 2.08
C VAL A 161 -12.60 -2.46 3.56
N ILE A 162 -11.88 -3.49 4.03
CA ILE A 162 -11.42 -3.56 5.43
C ILE A 162 -10.25 -2.60 5.65
N GLU A 163 -9.34 -2.46 4.69
CA GLU A 163 -8.23 -1.52 4.75
C GLU A 163 -8.72 -0.07 4.95
N GLU A 164 -9.80 0.32 4.26
CA GLU A 164 -10.43 1.64 4.44
C GLU A 164 -11.03 1.85 5.84
N LEU A 165 -11.53 0.77 6.47
CA LEU A 165 -12.14 0.83 7.80
C LEU A 165 -11.11 0.86 8.93
N VAL A 166 -10.03 0.08 8.80
CA VAL A 166 -9.06 -0.15 9.89
C VAL A 166 -7.77 0.66 9.66
N GLY A 167 -7.63 1.26 8.49
CA GLY A 167 -6.37 1.82 8.01
C GLY A 167 -5.38 0.71 7.62
N ASP A 168 -4.16 1.08 7.32
CA ASP A 168 -3.08 0.10 7.17
C ASP A 168 -2.95 -0.66 8.50
N ILE A 169 -3.40 -1.92 8.53
CA ILE A 169 -3.14 -2.80 9.66
C ILE A 169 -1.63 -2.97 9.70
N ALA A 170 -0.97 -2.26 10.61
CA ALA A 170 0.43 -2.51 10.87
C ALA A 170 0.55 -3.99 11.27
N ASP A 171 1.19 -4.80 10.41
CA ASP A 171 1.44 -6.21 10.71
C ASP A 171 2.25 -6.24 12.02
N GLU A 172 1.93 -7.15 12.96
CA GLU A 172 2.71 -7.35 14.21
C GLU A 172 4.20 -7.62 13.90
N TYR A 173 4.54 -7.86 12.65
CA TYR A 173 5.89 -7.99 12.11
C TYR A 173 6.41 -6.75 11.41
N ASP A 174 5.60 -5.71 11.19
CA ASP A 174 6.08 -4.40 10.79
C ASP A 174 6.83 -3.82 11.99
N LYS A 175 8.13 -4.08 12.01
CA LYS A 175 9.03 -3.35 12.89
C LYS A 175 8.73 -1.88 12.66
N GLU A 176 8.36 -1.17 13.72
CA GLU A 176 8.30 0.29 13.71
C GLU A 176 9.47 0.78 12.86
N VAL A 177 9.17 1.37 11.71
CA VAL A 177 10.23 1.95 10.89
C VAL A 177 10.75 3.10 11.73
N PRO A 178 11.99 3.03 12.26
CA PRO A 178 12.50 4.12 13.08
C PRO A 178 12.41 5.40 12.27
N ASP A 179 12.06 6.49 12.91
CA ASP A 179 11.93 7.80 12.25
C ASP A 179 13.17 8.12 11.43
N VAL A 180 14.35 7.80 11.94
CA VAL A 180 15.61 7.88 11.22
C VAL A 180 16.52 6.71 11.60
N GLU A 181 17.01 5.99 10.61
CA GLU A 181 18.03 4.94 10.73
C GLU A 181 19.29 5.37 9.98
N LYS A 182 20.39 5.58 10.68
CA LYS A 182 21.68 5.84 10.04
C LYS A 182 22.25 4.55 9.45
N LEU A 183 22.46 4.53 8.14
CA LEU A 183 23.07 3.44 7.40
C LEU A 183 24.60 3.63 7.29
N ALA A 184 25.23 3.12 6.27
CA ALA A 184 26.67 3.26 6.09
C ALA A 184 27.03 4.63 5.48
N GLY A 185 28.05 5.30 6.03
CA GLY A 185 28.47 6.64 5.58
C GLY A 185 27.45 7.73 5.92
N ASP A 186 27.21 8.62 4.97
CA ASP A 186 26.27 9.75 5.10
C ASP A 186 24.90 9.42 4.49
N LEU A 187 24.48 8.16 4.58
CA LEU A 187 23.20 7.64 4.12
C LEU A 187 22.29 7.35 5.31
N TYR A 188 21.09 7.87 5.24
CA TYR A 188 20.04 7.71 6.25
C TYR A 188 18.81 7.10 5.59
N ARG A 189 18.13 6.17 6.27
CA ARG A 189 16.76 5.77 5.96
C ARG A 189 15.83 6.55 6.86
N VAL A 190 14.91 7.29 6.28
CA VAL A 190 14.04 8.21 6.99
C VAL A 190 12.60 7.84 6.72
N ASN A 191 11.76 7.82 7.76
CA ASN A 191 10.32 7.66 7.61
C ASN A 191 9.77 8.80 6.73
N ALA A 192 8.91 8.48 5.76
CA ALA A 192 8.36 9.49 4.85
C ALA A 192 7.53 10.57 5.58
N ARG A 193 6.98 10.25 6.76
CA ARG A 193 6.24 11.19 7.61
C ARG A 193 7.12 12.03 8.52
N PHE A 194 8.42 11.74 8.59
CA PHE A 194 9.36 12.48 9.43
C PHE A 194 9.43 13.96 9.01
N SER A 195 9.48 14.85 9.99
CA SER A 195 9.47 16.29 9.77
C SER A 195 10.72 16.75 9.01
N LEU A 196 10.54 17.64 8.02
CA LEU A 196 11.65 18.31 7.34
C LEU A 196 12.51 19.13 8.30
N PHE A 197 11.87 19.84 9.22
CA PHE A 197 12.54 20.64 10.22
C PHE A 197 13.45 19.78 11.11
N GLU A 198 12.94 18.65 11.63
CA GLU A 198 13.71 17.74 12.47
C GLU A 198 14.84 17.06 11.70
N LEU A 199 14.62 16.75 10.40
CA LEU A 199 15.67 16.25 9.52
C LEU A 199 16.76 17.32 9.32
N GLY A 200 16.37 18.57 9.15
CA GLY A 200 17.29 19.71 9.06
C GLY A 200 18.16 19.85 10.31
N GLU A 201 17.55 19.80 11.49
CA GLU A 201 18.29 19.82 12.77
C GLU A 201 19.26 18.63 12.90
N LEU A 202 18.84 17.43 12.50
CA LEU A 202 19.67 16.23 12.57
C LEU A 202 20.90 16.30 11.64
N LEU A 203 20.74 16.92 10.46
CA LEU A 203 21.77 17.01 9.43
C LEU A 203 22.55 18.35 9.49
N GLU A 204 22.21 19.23 10.42
CA GLU A 204 22.77 20.60 10.55
C GLU A 204 22.56 21.43 9.27
N LEU A 205 21.39 21.27 8.62
CA LEU A 205 20.96 21.98 7.41
C LEU A 205 19.68 22.77 7.67
N GLU A 206 19.52 23.90 6.98
CA GLU A 206 18.23 24.62 6.96
C GLU A 206 17.33 24.00 5.89
N LEU A 207 16.36 23.16 6.32
CA LEU A 207 15.39 22.51 5.44
C LEU A 207 14.00 23.03 5.77
N GLU A 208 13.46 23.85 4.89
CA GLU A 208 12.11 24.40 4.99
C GLU A 208 11.43 24.37 3.62
N ASP A 209 10.12 24.17 3.62
CA ASP A 209 9.28 24.26 2.42
C ASP A 209 7.91 24.84 2.81
N ASP A 210 7.37 25.77 2.01
CA ASP A 210 6.13 26.50 2.32
C ASP A 210 4.86 25.62 2.21
N ASP A 211 4.93 24.49 1.48
CA ASP A 211 3.76 23.70 1.14
C ASP A 211 3.77 22.29 1.78
N VAL A 212 4.90 21.82 2.30
CA VAL A 212 5.05 20.46 2.84
C VAL A 212 5.93 20.44 4.09
N ASP A 213 5.51 19.66 5.08
CA ASP A 213 6.18 19.53 6.39
C ASP A 213 6.99 18.25 6.54
N SER A 214 6.83 17.28 5.62
CA SER A 214 7.43 15.96 5.73
C SER A 214 8.40 15.62 4.60
N VAL A 215 9.36 14.73 4.88
CA VAL A 215 10.36 14.27 3.92
C VAL A 215 9.72 13.61 2.68
N GLY A 216 8.68 12.80 2.89
CA GLY A 216 7.93 12.18 1.80
C GLY A 216 7.11 13.17 0.98
N GLY A 217 6.51 14.17 1.64
CA GLY A 217 5.83 15.29 0.98
C GLY A 217 6.80 16.07 0.10
N TRP A 218 7.99 16.35 0.62
CA TRP A 218 9.03 17.08 -0.08
C TRP A 218 9.54 16.33 -1.33
N LEU A 219 9.79 15.02 -1.22
CA LEU A 219 10.13 14.17 -2.36
C LEU A 219 9.01 14.17 -3.41
N THR A 220 7.75 14.01 -2.97
CA THR A 220 6.57 13.96 -3.86
C THR A 220 6.38 15.27 -4.62
N LYS A 221 6.45 16.40 -3.91
CA LYS A 221 6.36 17.74 -4.50
C LYS A 221 7.46 17.98 -5.52
N SER A 222 8.70 17.63 -5.17
CA SER A 222 9.87 17.84 -6.00
C SER A 222 9.88 16.97 -7.26
N LEU A 223 9.32 15.76 -7.21
CA LEU A 223 9.12 14.89 -8.37
C LEU A 223 7.93 15.33 -9.24
N GLY A 224 6.98 16.10 -8.69
CA GLY A 224 5.75 16.48 -9.36
C GLY A 224 4.79 15.32 -9.66
N ALA A 225 5.01 14.16 -9.06
CA ALA A 225 4.22 12.94 -9.21
C ALA A 225 4.36 12.04 -7.98
N LEU A 226 3.46 11.06 -7.82
CA LEU A 226 3.59 10.05 -6.77
C LEU A 226 4.87 9.22 -6.97
N PRO A 227 5.75 9.15 -5.96
CA PRO A 227 7.03 8.45 -6.05
C PRO A 227 6.83 6.95 -6.31
N LYS A 228 7.68 6.39 -7.16
CA LYS A 228 7.82 4.95 -7.36
C LYS A 228 9.12 4.50 -6.70
N LEU A 229 9.18 3.21 -6.35
CA LEU A 229 10.39 2.62 -5.80
C LEU A 229 11.62 2.94 -6.69
N GLY A 230 12.65 3.56 -6.10
CA GLY A 230 13.86 3.95 -6.77
C GLY A 230 13.84 5.32 -7.46
N ASP A 231 12.72 6.04 -7.49
CA ASP A 231 12.71 7.43 -7.96
C ASP A 231 13.58 8.28 -7.04
N GLN A 232 14.40 9.13 -7.66
CA GLN A 232 15.36 9.95 -6.92
C GLN A 232 15.41 11.38 -7.41
N ILE A 233 15.79 12.29 -6.51
CA ILE A 233 16.01 13.71 -6.80
C ILE A 233 17.13 14.25 -5.93
N VAL A 234 17.82 15.27 -6.44
CA VAL A 234 18.81 16.03 -5.68
C VAL A 234 18.24 17.42 -5.40
N ILE A 235 18.15 17.78 -4.11
CA ILE A 235 17.61 19.06 -3.66
C ILE A 235 18.31 19.49 -2.36
N SER A 236 18.66 20.78 -2.23
CA SER A 236 19.28 21.37 -1.03
C SER A 236 20.52 20.60 -0.53
N GLY A 237 21.35 20.07 -1.44
CA GLY A 237 22.54 19.28 -1.08
C GLY A 237 22.27 17.86 -0.60
N LEU A 238 21.02 17.39 -0.72
CA LEU A 238 20.61 16.05 -0.38
C LEU A 238 20.17 15.30 -1.63
N GLU A 239 20.53 14.02 -1.72
CA GLU A 239 19.96 13.05 -2.65
C GLU A 239 18.84 12.28 -1.93
N LEU A 240 17.61 12.43 -2.36
CA LEU A 240 16.45 11.74 -1.84
C LEU A 240 16.06 10.61 -2.80
N THR A 241 15.87 9.39 -2.29
CA THR A 241 15.45 8.24 -3.10
C THR A 241 14.26 7.54 -2.42
N ALA A 242 13.19 7.26 -3.16
CA ALA A 242 12.08 6.46 -2.68
C ALA A 242 12.54 5.02 -2.41
N ASP A 243 12.69 4.63 -1.13
CA ASP A 243 13.26 3.35 -0.70
C ASP A 243 12.20 2.27 -0.51
N ARG A 244 11.04 2.63 0.07
CA ARG A 244 9.93 1.69 0.31
C ARG A 244 8.61 2.36 -0.04
N VAL A 245 7.87 1.70 -0.92
CA VAL A 245 6.53 2.13 -1.34
C VAL A 245 5.58 0.98 -1.11
N GLU A 246 4.54 1.17 -0.34
CA GLU A 246 3.60 0.13 0.10
C GLU A 246 2.17 0.44 -0.28
N GLY A 247 1.35 -0.62 -0.17
CA GLY A 247 -0.08 -0.55 -0.44
C GLY A 247 -0.43 -0.34 -1.90
N ARG A 248 -1.70 -0.44 -2.22
CA ARG A 248 -2.24 -0.23 -3.59
C ARG A 248 -2.20 1.24 -4.00
N ALA A 249 -2.34 2.13 -3.03
CA ALA A 249 -2.20 3.57 -3.24
C ALA A 249 -0.75 4.01 -3.51
N LYS A 250 0.22 3.06 -3.50
CA LYS A 250 1.66 3.34 -3.69
C LYS A 250 2.17 4.40 -2.71
N ARG A 251 1.77 4.26 -1.43
CA ARG A 251 2.19 5.17 -0.38
C ARG A 251 3.68 5.03 -0.12
N LEU A 252 4.40 6.16 -0.14
CA LEU A 252 5.79 6.21 0.25
C LEU A 252 5.93 6.01 1.76
N VAL A 253 6.71 5.01 2.17
CA VAL A 253 6.93 4.65 3.59
C VAL A 253 8.28 5.14 4.07
N THR A 254 9.35 4.92 3.28
CA THR A 254 10.69 5.37 3.62
C THR A 254 11.40 6.03 2.45
N VAL A 255 12.26 6.98 2.78
CA VAL A 255 13.13 7.70 1.86
C VAL A 255 14.58 7.47 2.28
N LEU A 256 15.45 7.10 1.34
CA LEU A 256 16.90 7.19 1.56
C LEU A 256 17.32 8.63 1.34
N VAL A 257 18.02 9.17 2.33
CA VAL A 257 18.57 10.52 2.32
C VAL A 257 20.08 10.41 2.37
N ARG A 258 20.77 10.91 1.35
CA ARG A 258 22.21 10.99 1.31
C ARG A 258 22.64 12.44 1.31
N VAL A 259 23.52 12.80 2.25
CA VAL A 259 24.17 14.12 2.25
C VAL A 259 25.24 14.11 1.17
N LEU A 260 25.11 15.02 0.22
CA LEU A 260 26.13 15.21 -0.83
C LEU A 260 27.21 16.14 -0.29
N ALA A 261 28.48 15.72 -0.38
CA ALA A 261 29.58 16.61 -0.06
C ALA A 261 29.52 17.84 -0.96
N GLU A 262 29.72 19.03 -0.39
CA GLU A 262 29.90 20.22 -1.22
C GLU A 262 31.03 19.96 -2.21
N PRO A 263 30.86 20.27 -3.51
CA PRO A 263 31.94 20.11 -4.47
C PRO A 263 33.13 20.95 -4.02
N ASP A 264 34.29 20.32 -3.93
CA ASP A 264 35.55 20.98 -3.53
C ASP A 264 35.76 22.17 -4.45
N PRO A 265 35.87 23.41 -3.95
CA PRO A 265 36.04 24.59 -4.80
C PRO A 265 37.29 24.57 -5.70
N GLU A 266 38.19 23.60 -5.51
CA GLU A 266 39.37 23.40 -6.36
C GLU A 266 39.09 22.63 -7.67
N GLU A 267 37.94 21.89 -7.79
CA GLU A 267 37.61 21.18 -9.04
C GLU A 267 36.95 22.09 -10.12
N LEU A 268 36.53 23.30 -9.77
CA LEU A 268 35.93 24.25 -10.71
C LEU A 268 36.95 25.14 -11.45
N SER A 269 38.26 24.93 -11.27
CA SER A 269 39.28 25.80 -11.83
C SER A 269 40.12 25.18 -12.97
N THR A 270 39.68 24.08 -13.56
CA THR A 270 40.43 23.47 -14.69
C THR A 270 39.58 23.31 -15.94
N ASP A 271 39.12 24.44 -16.49
CA ASP A 271 38.76 24.56 -17.92
C ASP A 271 38.89 26.07 -18.33
N GLU A 272 40.15 26.46 -18.59
CA GLU A 272 40.48 27.58 -19.47
C GLU A 272 41.40 27.09 -20.61
#